data_3d8b2cc91ea3e405d615b5c9480279df
#
_entry.id   3d8b2cc91ea3e405d615b5c9480279df
#
_cell.length_a   1.000
_cell.length_b   1.000
_cell.length_c   1.000
_cell.angle_alpha   90.00
_cell.angle_beta   90.00
_cell.angle_gamma   90.00
#
_symmetry.space_group_name_H-M   'P 1'
#
loop_
_entity.id
_entity.type
_entity.pdbx_description
1 polymer ?
#
loop_
_entity_poly.entity_id
_entity_poly.type
_entity_poly.pdbx_seq_one_letter_code
_entity_poly.pdbx_strand_id
1 'polypeptide(L)'
;MKILITGGAGFIGSATAKRLTDDGHDVVVIDNFSTYYDKQLKQDRVEALIPNVQVVDLDITDADGLDHLFAEHTFDAVCHFAAQAGVRYSVEAPSVYVTTNVLGTQILLETMKNHNVGRLVYASTSSAYGIDTPVPFNENVSADRPVSVYAATKRAAELLAHSYHKQFGMQVTCLRFFTVYGPWSRPDMAMLKFAQNITSGEPIDIYNNGDLRRDFTYIDDIVQGFVSALENPFDYEVINLGNGSPVELLTFVDLLEKELSQTAIKNMLPMQQGDVYETYADTTKAKELLGFESQTSFETGVKNFVTWYQSYYK
;
A
#
# COMPACT_ATOMS: atom_id res chain seq x y z
N MET A 1 5.72 11.89 -18.76
CA MET A 1 6.89 11.45 -17.98
C MET A 1 7.15 9.98 -18.26
N LYS A 2 8.41 9.55 -18.14
CA LYS A 2 8.77 8.13 -18.06
C LYS A 2 8.96 7.75 -16.60
N ILE A 3 8.17 6.79 -16.13
CA ILE A 3 8.01 6.49 -14.72
C ILE A 3 8.35 5.03 -14.44
N LEU A 4 9.24 4.78 -13.48
CA LEU A 4 9.45 3.44 -12.94
C LEU A 4 8.48 3.19 -11.79
N ILE A 5 7.77 2.05 -11.81
CA ILE A 5 6.94 1.57 -10.71
C ILE A 5 7.53 0.27 -10.17
N THR A 6 8.02 0.29 -8.94
CA THR A 6 8.48 -0.93 -8.28
C THR A 6 7.32 -1.57 -7.51
N GLY A 7 7.23 -2.90 -7.52
CA GLY A 7 6.10 -3.61 -6.92
C GLY A 7 4.79 -3.44 -7.72
N GLY A 8 4.91 -3.22 -9.03
CA GLY A 8 3.77 -2.87 -9.87
C GLY A 8 2.84 -4.03 -10.24
N ALA A 9 3.19 -5.29 -9.94
CA ALA A 9 2.24 -6.42 -9.98
C ALA A 9 1.48 -6.57 -8.64
N GLY A 10 1.78 -5.73 -7.65
CA GLY A 10 1.07 -5.65 -6.38
C GLY A 10 -0.29 -4.94 -6.50
N PHE A 11 -1.09 -4.97 -5.43
CA PHE A 11 -2.43 -4.40 -5.38
C PHE A 11 -2.46 -2.90 -5.75
N ILE A 12 -1.74 -2.07 -5.02
CA ILE A 12 -1.75 -0.61 -5.23
C ILE A 12 -0.90 -0.24 -6.44
N GLY A 13 0.25 -0.92 -6.63
CA GLY A 13 1.17 -0.65 -7.72
C GLY A 13 0.54 -0.86 -9.10
N SER A 14 -0.21 -1.96 -9.31
CA SER A 14 -0.89 -2.25 -10.59
C SER A 14 -2.01 -1.25 -10.89
N ALA A 15 -2.79 -0.86 -9.88
CA ALA A 15 -3.83 0.15 -10.04
C ALA A 15 -3.23 1.53 -10.37
N THR A 16 -2.10 1.89 -9.73
CA THR A 16 -1.37 3.13 -10.03
C THR A 16 -0.75 3.08 -11.43
N ALA A 17 -0.15 1.94 -11.82
CA ALA A 17 0.41 1.76 -13.16
C ALA A 17 -0.65 1.92 -14.24
N LYS A 18 -1.84 1.31 -14.04
CA LYS A 18 -2.98 1.49 -14.93
C LYS A 18 -3.35 2.96 -15.07
N ARG A 19 -3.55 3.66 -13.97
CA ARG A 19 -3.95 5.06 -13.97
C ARG A 19 -2.92 5.94 -14.69
N LEU A 20 -1.65 5.80 -14.39
CA LEU A 20 -0.59 6.59 -15.04
C LEU A 20 -0.48 6.29 -16.54
N THR A 21 -0.70 5.04 -16.96
CA THR A 21 -0.76 4.68 -18.39
C THR A 21 -1.97 5.29 -19.07
N ASP A 22 -3.14 5.26 -18.44
CA ASP A 22 -4.37 5.88 -18.95
C ASP A 22 -4.22 7.41 -19.07
N ASP A 23 -3.47 8.05 -18.16
CA ASP A 23 -3.13 9.48 -18.19
C ASP A 23 -2.04 9.81 -19.22
N GLY A 24 -1.54 8.83 -19.98
CA GLY A 24 -0.60 9.01 -21.10
C GLY A 24 0.88 9.05 -20.70
N HIS A 25 1.24 8.56 -19.51
CA HIS A 25 2.64 8.41 -19.11
C HIS A 25 3.27 7.14 -19.71
N ASP A 26 4.61 7.18 -19.94
CA ASP A 26 5.40 6.01 -20.29
C ASP A 26 5.81 5.28 -19.00
N VAL A 27 5.23 4.12 -18.76
CA VAL A 27 5.37 3.38 -17.51
C VAL A 27 6.15 2.10 -17.72
N VAL A 28 7.18 1.87 -16.90
CA VAL A 28 7.89 0.61 -16.75
C VAL A 28 7.65 0.07 -15.35
N VAL A 29 7.32 -1.19 -15.24
CA VAL A 29 7.03 -1.88 -13.97
C VAL A 29 8.11 -2.89 -13.65
N ILE A 30 8.54 -2.96 -12.39
CA ILE A 30 9.31 -4.10 -11.87
C ILE A 30 8.56 -4.76 -10.70
N ASP A 31 8.60 -6.08 -10.63
CA ASP A 31 8.12 -6.91 -9.52
C ASP A 31 8.92 -8.22 -9.52
N ASN A 32 9.26 -8.75 -8.36
CA ASN A 32 9.95 -10.05 -8.25
C ASN A 32 8.97 -11.23 -8.19
N PHE A 33 7.67 -10.96 -8.31
CA PHE A 33 6.61 -11.95 -8.19
C PHE A 33 6.78 -12.88 -6.98
N SER A 34 7.13 -12.28 -5.82
CA SER A 34 7.39 -13.04 -4.58
C SER A 34 6.23 -13.97 -4.25
N THR A 35 6.55 -15.11 -3.63
CA THR A 35 5.60 -16.17 -3.25
C THR A 35 4.93 -15.93 -1.89
N TYR A 36 4.94 -14.70 -1.38
CA TYR A 36 4.24 -14.34 -0.14
C TYR A 36 2.74 -14.70 -0.19
N TYR A 37 2.15 -14.57 -1.38
CA TYR A 37 0.84 -15.12 -1.72
C TYR A 37 0.88 -15.64 -3.17
N ASP A 38 -0.21 -16.22 -3.64
CA ASP A 38 -0.28 -16.83 -4.96
C ASP A 38 0.17 -15.88 -6.07
N LYS A 39 1.20 -16.30 -6.81
CA LYS A 39 1.73 -15.55 -7.97
C LYS A 39 0.68 -15.33 -9.06
N GLN A 40 -0.26 -16.25 -9.20
CA GLN A 40 -1.30 -16.13 -10.23
C GLN A 40 -2.08 -14.83 -10.08
N LEU A 41 -2.45 -14.43 -8.86
CA LEU A 41 -3.13 -13.16 -8.63
C LEU A 41 -2.32 -11.94 -9.08
N LYS A 42 -0.97 -12.00 -9.00
CA LYS A 42 -0.10 -10.94 -9.52
C LYS A 42 -0.08 -10.93 -11.05
N GLN A 43 0.00 -12.09 -11.67
CA GLN A 43 -0.02 -12.24 -13.13
C GLN A 43 -1.35 -11.77 -13.71
N ASP A 44 -2.45 -12.17 -13.08
CA ASP A 44 -3.81 -11.77 -13.49
C ASP A 44 -4.03 -10.24 -13.36
N ARG A 45 -3.44 -9.59 -12.34
CA ARG A 45 -3.46 -8.12 -12.24
C ARG A 45 -2.72 -7.47 -13.42
N VAL A 46 -1.55 -7.99 -13.77
CA VAL A 46 -0.77 -7.48 -14.91
C VAL A 46 -1.58 -7.63 -16.19
N GLU A 47 -2.14 -8.82 -16.44
CA GLU A 47 -2.93 -9.09 -17.63
C GLU A 47 -4.20 -8.23 -17.70
N ALA A 48 -4.91 -8.08 -16.59
CA ALA A 48 -6.17 -7.36 -16.54
C ALA A 48 -6.04 -5.83 -16.53
N LEU A 49 -5.03 -5.30 -15.85
CA LEU A 49 -4.92 -3.87 -15.58
C LEU A 49 -3.88 -3.15 -16.45
N ILE A 50 -2.78 -3.84 -16.80
CA ILE A 50 -1.62 -3.23 -17.47
C ILE A 50 -1.07 -4.11 -18.62
N PRO A 51 -1.92 -4.67 -19.50
CA PRO A 51 -1.50 -5.67 -20.51
C PRO A 51 -0.47 -5.13 -21.52
N ASN A 52 -0.38 -3.82 -21.68
CA ASN A 52 0.52 -3.17 -22.65
C ASN A 52 1.71 -2.47 -21.98
N VAL A 53 1.89 -2.62 -20.66
CA VAL A 53 3.01 -2.03 -19.92
C VAL A 53 4.18 -2.99 -19.90
N GLN A 54 5.40 -2.49 -20.07
CA GLN A 54 6.61 -3.30 -19.88
C GLN A 54 6.72 -3.69 -18.40
N VAL A 55 6.65 -5.00 -18.12
CA VAL A 55 6.84 -5.58 -16.79
C VAL A 55 8.10 -6.42 -16.78
N VAL A 56 9.04 -6.09 -15.90
CA VAL A 56 10.33 -6.77 -15.75
C VAL A 56 10.32 -7.55 -14.43
N ASP A 57 10.62 -8.84 -14.49
CA ASP A 57 10.84 -9.68 -13.29
C ASP A 57 12.20 -9.29 -12.69
N LEU A 58 12.17 -8.46 -11.66
CA LEU A 58 13.37 -7.91 -11.03
C LEU A 58 13.12 -7.64 -9.55
N ASP A 59 14.05 -8.11 -8.70
CA ASP A 59 14.05 -7.81 -7.27
C ASP A 59 14.77 -6.47 -7.01
N ILE A 60 14.21 -5.64 -6.14
CA ILE A 60 14.82 -4.35 -5.76
C ILE A 60 16.13 -4.52 -4.98
N THR A 61 16.47 -5.72 -4.55
CA THR A 61 17.75 -6.05 -3.91
C THR A 61 18.84 -6.44 -4.90
N ASP A 62 18.50 -6.60 -6.18
CA ASP A 62 19.44 -6.83 -7.28
C ASP A 62 19.97 -5.49 -7.79
N ALA A 63 21.12 -5.07 -7.23
CA ALA A 63 21.74 -3.80 -7.57
C ALA A 63 22.21 -3.72 -9.04
N ASP A 64 22.76 -4.82 -9.57
CA ASP A 64 23.24 -4.86 -10.95
C ASP A 64 22.07 -4.81 -11.94
N GLY A 65 20.99 -5.55 -11.65
CA GLY A 65 19.77 -5.53 -12.44
C GLY A 65 19.09 -4.16 -12.47
N LEU A 66 19.04 -3.46 -11.33
CA LEU A 66 18.53 -2.09 -11.26
C LEU A 66 19.42 -1.11 -12.04
N ASP A 67 20.74 -1.18 -11.86
CA ASP A 67 21.68 -0.30 -12.60
C ASP A 67 21.54 -0.49 -14.11
N HIS A 68 21.42 -1.72 -14.58
CA HIS A 68 21.19 -2.03 -15.99
C HIS A 68 19.86 -1.44 -16.50
N LEU A 69 18.76 -1.64 -15.75
CA LEU A 69 17.45 -1.08 -16.10
C LEU A 69 17.48 0.45 -16.21
N PHE A 70 18.13 1.12 -15.27
CA PHE A 70 18.27 2.58 -15.29
C PHE A 70 19.20 3.07 -16.41
N ALA A 71 20.17 2.27 -16.83
CA ALA A 71 21.00 2.58 -18.00
C ALA A 71 20.24 2.46 -19.33
N GLU A 72 19.30 1.52 -19.44
CA GLU A 72 18.44 1.35 -20.61
C GLU A 72 17.33 2.40 -20.71
N HIS A 73 16.91 2.98 -19.57
CA HIS A 73 15.79 3.89 -19.48
C HIS A 73 16.15 5.19 -18.76
N THR A 74 15.79 6.33 -19.35
CA THR A 74 15.87 7.61 -18.65
C THR A 74 14.56 7.89 -17.95
N PHE A 75 14.50 7.60 -16.64
CA PHE A 75 13.30 7.84 -15.82
C PHE A 75 13.24 9.29 -15.32
N ASP A 76 12.03 9.86 -15.31
CA ASP A 76 11.74 11.17 -14.71
C ASP A 76 11.43 11.05 -13.22
N ALA A 77 10.83 9.91 -12.81
CA ALA A 77 10.40 9.67 -11.44
C ALA A 77 10.31 8.17 -11.13
N VAL A 78 10.34 7.84 -9.83
CA VAL A 78 10.10 6.51 -9.30
C VAL A 78 8.90 6.51 -8.36
N CYS A 79 7.95 5.60 -8.59
CA CYS A 79 6.85 5.25 -7.70
C CYS A 79 7.21 3.94 -6.98
N HIS A 80 7.54 4.02 -5.69
CA HIS A 80 8.10 2.89 -4.97
C HIS A 80 7.06 2.18 -4.09
N PHE A 81 6.49 1.07 -4.61
CA PHE A 81 5.54 0.20 -3.89
C PHE A 81 6.16 -1.13 -3.46
N ALA A 82 7.29 -1.53 -4.05
CA ALA A 82 7.93 -2.80 -3.71
C ALA A 82 8.28 -2.84 -2.22
N ALA A 83 7.71 -3.81 -1.53
CA ALA A 83 7.95 -4.04 -0.11
C ALA A 83 7.45 -5.44 0.28
N GLN A 84 8.11 -6.06 1.26
CA GLN A 84 7.48 -7.13 2.00
C GLN A 84 6.44 -6.50 2.93
N ALA A 85 5.18 -6.85 2.73
CA ALA A 85 4.04 -6.33 3.49
C ALA A 85 3.51 -7.39 4.48
N GLY A 86 2.59 -6.98 5.37
CA GLY A 86 1.96 -7.86 6.36
C GLY A 86 2.61 -7.75 7.74
N VAL A 87 1.88 -7.17 8.70
CA VAL A 87 2.36 -6.98 10.08
C VAL A 87 2.65 -8.33 10.75
N ARG A 88 1.74 -9.30 10.61
CA ARG A 88 1.84 -10.60 11.29
C ARG A 88 3.03 -11.41 10.79
N TYR A 89 3.18 -11.55 9.50
CA TYR A 89 4.29 -12.29 8.90
C TYR A 89 5.67 -11.68 9.23
N SER A 90 5.71 -10.38 9.59
CA SER A 90 6.98 -9.76 10.01
C SER A 90 7.52 -10.29 11.35
N VAL A 91 6.68 -10.96 12.14
CA VAL A 91 7.11 -11.66 13.37
C VAL A 91 7.75 -13.01 13.02
N GLU A 92 7.22 -13.68 12.00
CA GLU A 92 7.68 -15.03 11.58
C GLU A 92 8.96 -14.96 10.73
N ALA A 93 9.05 -13.98 9.84
CA ALA A 93 10.16 -13.85 8.89
C ALA A 93 10.77 -12.43 8.88
N PRO A 94 11.29 -11.91 10.02
CA PRO A 94 11.75 -10.52 10.13
C PRO A 94 12.87 -10.15 9.15
N SER A 95 13.76 -11.07 8.82
CA SER A 95 14.89 -10.83 7.93
C SER A 95 14.46 -10.43 6.52
N VAL A 96 13.36 -10.99 6.00
CA VAL A 96 12.84 -10.66 4.67
C VAL A 96 12.42 -9.18 4.63
N TYR A 97 11.85 -8.67 5.71
CA TYR A 97 11.45 -7.26 5.81
C TYR A 97 12.64 -6.31 5.82
N VAL A 98 13.69 -6.65 6.56
CA VAL A 98 14.92 -5.83 6.59
C VAL A 98 15.59 -5.84 5.21
N THR A 99 15.72 -7.00 4.58
CA THR A 99 16.32 -7.14 3.26
C THR A 99 15.51 -6.38 2.21
N THR A 100 14.21 -6.62 2.11
CA THR A 100 13.40 -6.00 1.04
C THR A 100 13.16 -4.52 1.32
N ASN A 101 12.65 -4.17 2.52
CA ASN A 101 12.15 -2.82 2.77
C ASN A 101 13.25 -1.81 3.10
N VAL A 102 14.35 -2.25 3.71
CA VAL A 102 15.45 -1.35 4.09
C VAL A 102 16.57 -1.41 3.06
N LEU A 103 17.18 -2.59 2.88
CA LEU A 103 18.29 -2.74 1.93
C LEU A 103 17.83 -2.50 0.49
N GLY A 104 16.71 -3.08 0.04
CA GLY A 104 16.18 -2.87 -1.31
C GLY A 104 15.85 -1.39 -1.58
N THR A 105 15.24 -0.68 -0.61
CA THR A 105 15.01 0.77 -0.75
C THR A 105 16.32 1.56 -0.81
N GLN A 106 17.34 1.18 -0.01
CA GLN A 106 18.64 1.83 -0.05
C GLN A 106 19.33 1.63 -1.41
N ILE A 107 19.30 0.42 -1.96
CA ILE A 107 19.85 0.11 -3.30
C ILE A 107 19.12 0.94 -4.36
N LEU A 108 17.79 0.99 -4.33
CA LEU A 108 17.02 1.81 -5.27
C LEU A 108 17.39 3.30 -5.19
N LEU A 109 17.49 3.87 -3.99
CA LEU A 109 17.88 5.27 -3.79
C LEU A 109 19.29 5.54 -4.32
N GLU A 110 20.24 4.62 -4.12
CA GLU A 110 21.60 4.75 -4.64
C GLU A 110 21.63 4.68 -6.18
N THR A 111 20.86 3.76 -6.78
CA THR A 111 20.73 3.66 -8.23
C THR A 111 20.08 4.94 -8.80
N MET A 112 19.01 5.45 -8.20
CA MET A 112 18.38 6.71 -8.61
C MET A 112 19.39 7.87 -8.60
N LYS A 113 20.19 7.98 -7.53
CA LYS A 113 21.24 9.00 -7.41
C LYS A 113 22.27 8.87 -8.52
N ASN A 114 22.77 7.67 -8.79
CA ASN A 114 23.82 7.41 -9.79
C ASN A 114 23.35 7.72 -11.21
N HIS A 115 22.04 7.56 -11.49
CA HIS A 115 21.42 7.84 -12.79
C HIS A 115 20.72 9.22 -12.85
N ASN A 116 20.91 10.09 -11.86
CA ASN A 116 20.32 11.44 -11.78
C ASN A 116 18.78 11.46 -11.80
N VAL A 117 18.12 10.43 -11.28
CA VAL A 117 16.68 10.39 -11.11
C VAL A 117 16.33 10.97 -9.73
N GLY A 118 15.89 12.22 -9.72
CA GLY A 118 15.74 13.00 -8.49
C GLY A 118 14.35 12.96 -7.83
N ARG A 119 13.34 12.27 -8.40
CA ARG A 119 11.96 12.29 -7.88
C ARG A 119 11.50 10.90 -7.41
N LEU A 120 11.10 10.82 -6.13
CA LEU A 120 10.58 9.60 -5.49
C LEU A 120 9.21 9.87 -4.85
N VAL A 121 8.21 9.06 -5.17
CA VAL A 121 7.00 8.91 -4.36
C VAL A 121 7.00 7.52 -3.72
N TYR A 122 7.02 7.48 -2.40
CA TYR A 122 7.20 6.26 -1.61
C TYR A 122 5.91 5.86 -0.89
N ALA A 123 5.44 4.65 -1.13
CA ALA A 123 4.32 4.04 -0.42
C ALA A 123 4.73 3.62 0.99
N SER A 124 4.47 4.47 1.97
CA SER A 124 4.67 4.19 3.40
C SER A 124 3.40 3.63 4.06
N THR A 125 3.26 3.71 5.37
CA THR A 125 2.18 3.07 6.13
C THR A 125 1.84 3.83 7.41
N SER A 126 0.57 3.87 7.79
CA SER A 126 0.11 4.36 9.09
C SER A 126 0.62 3.51 10.27
N SER A 127 1.04 2.26 10.03
CA SER A 127 1.65 1.41 11.07
C SER A 127 2.92 2.02 11.67
N ALA A 128 3.57 2.96 10.97
CA ALA A 128 4.75 3.68 11.47
C ALA A 128 4.47 4.48 12.75
N TYR A 129 3.22 4.91 12.97
CA TYR A 129 2.85 5.72 14.15
C TYR A 129 2.94 4.96 15.49
N GLY A 130 2.73 3.64 15.48
CA GLY A 130 2.69 2.85 16.71
C GLY A 130 1.35 2.95 17.47
N ILE A 131 1.27 2.29 18.63
CA ILE A 131 0.01 2.18 19.42
C ILE A 131 -0.21 3.33 20.39
N ASP A 132 0.85 4.06 20.76
CA ASP A 132 0.79 5.15 21.75
C ASP A 132 0.44 6.50 21.10
N THR A 133 0.28 6.55 19.78
CA THR A 133 -0.03 7.78 19.06
C THR A 133 -1.52 8.09 19.17
N PRO A 134 -1.87 9.32 19.63
CA PRO A 134 -3.28 9.73 19.68
C PRO A 134 -3.92 9.76 18.28
N VAL A 135 -5.19 9.43 18.20
CA VAL A 135 -5.99 9.55 16.98
C VAL A 135 -6.71 10.92 16.95
N PRO A 136 -6.94 11.53 15.76
CA PRO A 136 -6.46 11.10 14.45
C PRO A 136 -4.94 11.15 14.32
N PHE A 137 -4.35 10.21 13.58
CA PHE A 137 -2.91 10.20 13.35
C PHE A 137 -2.49 11.40 12.49
N ASN A 138 -1.60 12.23 13.03
CA ASN A 138 -1.12 13.47 12.40
C ASN A 138 0.38 13.36 12.11
N GLU A 139 0.83 13.86 10.95
CA GLU A 139 2.21 13.73 10.47
C GLU A 139 3.23 14.49 11.33
N ASN A 140 2.79 15.48 12.13
CA ASN A 140 3.64 16.20 13.07
C ASN A 140 4.04 15.37 14.30
N VAL A 141 3.36 14.24 14.54
CA VAL A 141 3.72 13.31 15.62
C VAL A 141 4.90 12.44 15.17
N SER A 142 5.90 12.32 16.06
CA SER A 142 7.04 11.45 15.78
C SER A 142 6.59 10.00 15.67
N ALA A 143 6.91 9.35 14.54
CA ALA A 143 6.66 7.94 14.28
C ALA A 143 7.91 7.10 14.61
N ASP A 144 8.36 7.16 15.86
CA ASP A 144 9.62 6.56 16.35
C ASP A 144 9.42 5.34 17.24
N ARG A 145 8.16 4.92 17.48
CA ARG A 145 7.81 3.76 18.32
C ARG A 145 6.95 2.72 17.61
N PRO A 146 7.39 2.24 16.43
CA PRO A 146 6.66 1.21 15.70
C PRO A 146 6.62 -0.10 16.49
N VAL A 147 5.49 -0.81 16.44
CA VAL A 147 5.29 -2.04 17.24
C VAL A 147 5.52 -3.33 16.47
N SER A 148 5.91 -3.25 15.20
CA SER A 148 6.23 -4.41 14.37
C SER A 148 7.47 -4.19 13.53
N VAL A 149 8.14 -5.29 13.14
CA VAL A 149 9.28 -5.22 12.22
C VAL A 149 8.87 -4.61 10.88
N TYR A 150 7.68 -4.94 10.37
CA TYR A 150 7.13 -4.28 9.19
C TYR A 150 7.11 -2.76 9.33
N ALA A 151 6.47 -2.27 10.39
CA ALA A 151 6.37 -0.83 10.64
C ALA A 151 7.74 -0.16 10.80
N ALA A 152 8.65 -0.81 11.55
CA ALA A 152 10.01 -0.33 11.75
C ALA A 152 10.78 -0.23 10.42
N THR A 153 10.68 -1.24 9.54
CA THR A 153 11.36 -1.22 8.24
C THR A 153 10.77 -0.19 7.28
N LYS A 154 9.45 0.03 7.29
CA LYS A 154 8.82 1.08 6.49
C LYS A 154 9.24 2.47 6.96
N ARG A 155 9.31 2.69 8.29
CA ARG A 155 9.81 3.95 8.86
C ARG A 155 11.31 4.15 8.58
N ALA A 156 12.13 3.10 8.64
CA ALA A 156 13.54 3.17 8.27
C ALA A 156 13.73 3.65 6.82
N ALA A 157 12.90 3.18 5.90
CA ALA A 157 12.92 3.61 4.50
C ALA A 157 12.56 5.11 4.34
N GLU A 158 11.58 5.65 5.11
CA GLU A 158 11.32 7.10 5.15
C GLU A 158 12.56 7.88 5.59
N LEU A 159 13.28 7.41 6.61
CA LEU A 159 14.49 8.06 7.13
C LEU A 159 15.67 7.98 6.13
N LEU A 160 15.82 6.86 5.43
CA LEU A 160 16.78 6.75 4.33
C LEU A 160 16.46 7.76 3.23
N ALA A 161 15.22 7.81 2.77
CA ALA A 161 14.79 8.75 1.74
C ALA A 161 15.00 10.22 2.16
N HIS A 162 14.73 10.56 3.44
CA HIS A 162 15.06 11.87 3.99
C HIS A 162 16.57 12.17 3.94
N SER A 163 17.41 11.19 4.25
CA SER A 163 18.88 11.35 4.18
C SER A 163 19.34 11.64 2.74
N TYR A 164 18.78 10.93 1.75
CA TYR A 164 19.09 11.17 0.34
C TYR A 164 18.57 12.53 -0.14
N HIS A 165 17.39 12.98 0.33
CA HIS A 165 16.95 14.35 0.09
C HIS A 165 17.97 15.37 0.62
N LYS A 166 18.42 15.25 1.88
CA LYS A 166 19.34 16.22 2.48
C LYS A 166 20.72 16.22 1.87
N GLN A 167 21.23 15.06 1.44
CA GLN A 167 22.58 14.95 0.91
C GLN A 167 22.67 15.20 -0.61
N PHE A 168 21.63 14.82 -1.35
CA PHE A 168 21.67 14.80 -2.82
C PHE A 168 20.55 15.63 -3.48
N GLY A 169 19.69 16.29 -2.68
CA GLY A 169 18.63 17.15 -3.22
C GLY A 169 17.47 16.40 -3.88
N MET A 170 17.28 15.11 -3.58
CA MET A 170 16.15 14.36 -4.11
C MET A 170 14.83 14.93 -3.61
N GLN A 171 13.85 15.04 -4.50
CA GLN A 171 12.47 15.35 -4.16
C GLN A 171 11.76 14.06 -3.70
N VAL A 172 11.27 14.04 -2.47
CA VAL A 172 10.72 12.83 -1.87
C VAL A 172 9.36 13.11 -1.25
N THR A 173 8.35 12.34 -1.64
CA THR A 173 7.05 12.32 -0.95
C THR A 173 6.79 10.92 -0.41
N CYS A 174 6.69 10.80 0.92
CA CYS A 174 6.32 9.57 1.61
C CYS A 174 4.82 9.60 1.94
N LEU A 175 4.06 8.66 1.41
CA LEU A 175 2.62 8.57 1.60
C LEU A 175 2.29 7.45 2.61
N ARG A 176 1.80 7.81 3.80
CA ARG A 176 1.38 6.86 4.83
C ARG A 176 -0.04 6.41 4.56
N PHE A 177 -0.17 5.24 3.93
CA PHE A 177 -1.47 4.63 3.67
C PHE A 177 -2.10 4.07 4.94
N PHE A 178 -3.40 4.26 5.06
CA PHE A 178 -4.24 3.56 6.01
C PHE A 178 -4.72 2.23 5.42
N THR A 179 -5.88 1.70 5.83
CA THR A 179 -6.30 0.38 5.35
C THR A 179 -6.90 0.48 3.94
N VAL A 180 -6.07 0.26 2.94
CA VAL A 180 -6.51 0.28 1.53
C VAL A 180 -7.31 -0.97 1.19
N TYR A 181 -8.47 -0.81 0.54
CA TYR A 181 -9.34 -1.91 0.12
C TYR A 181 -9.91 -1.68 -1.27
N GLY A 182 -10.46 -2.73 -1.89
CA GLY A 182 -11.09 -2.66 -3.22
C GLY A 182 -10.79 -3.87 -4.07
N PRO A 183 -11.20 -3.85 -5.36
CA PRO A 183 -10.88 -4.88 -6.34
C PRO A 183 -9.39 -5.18 -6.40
N TRP A 184 -9.05 -6.44 -6.64
CA TRP A 184 -7.65 -6.90 -6.72
C TRP A 184 -6.85 -6.81 -5.42
N SER A 185 -7.51 -6.64 -4.26
CA SER A 185 -6.83 -6.58 -2.96
C SER A 185 -6.03 -7.86 -2.66
N ARG A 186 -5.16 -7.77 -1.65
CA ARG A 186 -4.31 -8.90 -1.25
C ARG A 186 -5.10 -9.92 -0.41
N PRO A 187 -4.80 -11.24 -0.56
CA PRO A 187 -5.55 -12.29 0.14
C PRO A 187 -5.29 -12.33 1.66
N ASP A 188 -4.21 -11.73 2.14
CA ASP A 188 -3.90 -11.61 3.57
C ASP A 188 -4.68 -10.48 4.28
N MET A 189 -5.40 -9.64 3.52
CA MET A 189 -6.21 -8.56 4.06
C MET A 189 -7.63 -9.01 4.40
N ALA A 190 -8.20 -8.41 5.45
CA ALA A 190 -9.49 -8.82 6.02
C ALA A 190 -10.61 -8.89 4.97
N MET A 191 -10.71 -7.92 4.06
CA MET A 191 -11.77 -7.87 3.05
C MET A 191 -11.81 -9.14 2.18
N LEU A 192 -10.69 -9.50 1.56
CA LEU A 192 -10.62 -10.67 0.68
C LEU A 192 -10.70 -11.97 1.48
N LYS A 193 -10.00 -12.05 2.62
CA LYS A 193 -10.04 -13.22 3.50
C LYS A 193 -11.46 -13.51 4.00
N PHE A 194 -12.19 -12.48 4.44
CA PHE A 194 -13.56 -12.65 4.91
C PHE A 194 -14.51 -13.05 3.78
N ALA A 195 -14.39 -12.42 2.59
CA ALA A 195 -15.19 -12.80 1.44
C ALA A 195 -15.00 -14.28 1.07
N GLN A 196 -13.75 -14.76 1.03
CA GLN A 196 -13.43 -16.17 0.76
C GLN A 196 -14.03 -17.10 1.82
N ASN A 197 -13.85 -16.81 3.11
CA ASN A 197 -14.38 -17.64 4.20
C ASN A 197 -15.91 -17.66 4.19
N ILE A 198 -16.57 -16.50 4.00
CA ILE A 198 -18.04 -16.43 3.94
C ILE A 198 -18.57 -17.27 2.78
N THR A 199 -17.95 -17.16 1.60
CA THR A 199 -18.44 -17.89 0.40
C THR A 199 -18.15 -19.38 0.44
N SER A 200 -17.11 -19.81 1.18
CA SER A 200 -16.79 -21.23 1.39
C SER A 200 -17.50 -21.84 2.61
N GLY A 201 -18.22 -21.03 3.40
CA GLY A 201 -18.86 -21.49 4.64
C GLY A 201 -17.91 -21.69 5.81
N GLU A 202 -16.70 -21.14 5.71
CA GLU A 202 -15.70 -21.18 6.78
C GLU A 202 -15.87 -20.00 7.75
N PRO A 203 -15.49 -20.16 9.04
CA PRO A 203 -15.64 -19.08 10.02
C PRO A 203 -14.68 -17.91 9.74
N ILE A 204 -15.13 -16.71 10.09
CA ILE A 204 -14.30 -15.50 10.14
C ILE A 204 -13.94 -15.16 11.59
N ASP A 205 -12.66 -14.84 11.83
CA ASP A 205 -12.17 -14.44 13.15
C ASP A 205 -12.45 -12.96 13.39
N ILE A 206 -13.26 -12.66 14.40
CA ILE A 206 -13.63 -11.32 14.81
C ILE A 206 -12.90 -10.99 16.12
N TYR A 207 -11.77 -10.30 16.02
CA TYR A 207 -10.96 -9.92 17.16
C TYR A 207 -11.58 -8.79 17.98
N ASN A 208 -11.22 -8.72 19.26
CA ASN A 208 -11.80 -7.83 20.26
C ASN A 208 -13.34 -7.85 20.29
N ASN A 209 -13.93 -9.02 20.03
CA ASN A 209 -15.38 -9.19 19.92
C ASN A 209 -16.05 -8.20 18.95
N GLY A 210 -15.31 -7.74 17.95
CA GLY A 210 -15.78 -6.78 16.95
C GLY A 210 -15.64 -5.30 17.32
N ASP A 211 -15.20 -4.99 18.53
CA ASP A 211 -15.00 -3.61 18.99
C ASP A 211 -13.63 -3.08 18.52
N LEU A 212 -13.52 -2.92 17.22
CA LEU A 212 -12.36 -2.37 16.52
C LEU A 212 -12.82 -1.41 15.42
N ARG A 213 -12.04 -0.36 15.19
CA ARG A 213 -12.31 0.64 14.14
C ARG A 213 -11.09 0.84 13.25
N ARG A 214 -11.31 0.90 11.94
CA ARG A 214 -10.24 1.10 10.95
C ARG A 214 -10.67 2.13 9.93
N ASP A 215 -9.71 2.94 9.53
CA ASP A 215 -9.81 3.83 8.40
C ASP A 215 -9.65 3.01 7.11
N PHE A 216 -10.78 2.68 6.49
CA PHE A 216 -10.81 2.01 5.19
C PHE A 216 -10.84 3.03 4.07
N THR A 217 -9.85 3.00 3.20
CA THR A 217 -9.72 3.92 2.06
C THR A 217 -9.77 3.14 0.76
N TYR A 218 -10.66 3.54 -0.15
CA TYR A 218 -10.85 2.84 -1.41
C TYR A 218 -9.65 3.00 -2.33
N ILE A 219 -9.36 1.95 -3.12
CA ILE A 219 -8.16 1.89 -3.98
C ILE A 219 -8.06 3.07 -4.94
N ASP A 220 -9.16 3.49 -5.58
CA ASP A 220 -9.12 4.57 -6.57
C ASP A 220 -8.82 5.92 -5.91
N ASP A 221 -9.32 6.15 -4.68
CA ASP A 221 -8.99 7.34 -3.90
C ASP A 221 -7.49 7.37 -3.55
N ILE A 222 -6.92 6.23 -3.12
CA ILE A 222 -5.48 6.10 -2.85
C ILE A 222 -4.66 6.38 -4.12
N VAL A 223 -5.05 5.82 -5.26
CA VAL A 223 -4.37 6.04 -6.55
C VAL A 223 -4.43 7.51 -6.93
N GLN A 224 -5.58 8.17 -6.77
CA GLN A 224 -5.73 9.60 -7.04
C GLN A 224 -4.79 10.43 -6.17
N GLY A 225 -4.72 10.18 -4.86
CA GLY A 225 -3.80 10.89 -3.96
C GLY A 225 -2.33 10.62 -4.28
N PHE A 226 -1.99 9.39 -4.69
CA PHE A 226 -0.63 9.02 -5.10
C PHE A 226 -0.21 9.74 -6.38
N VAL A 227 -1.06 9.76 -7.39
CA VAL A 227 -0.82 10.47 -8.66
C VAL A 227 -0.70 11.97 -8.41
N SER A 228 -1.56 12.55 -7.56
CA SER A 228 -1.44 13.97 -7.18
C SER A 228 -0.08 14.29 -6.54
N ALA A 229 0.45 13.39 -5.67
CA ALA A 229 1.77 13.58 -5.09
C ALA A 229 2.91 13.45 -6.11
N LEU A 230 2.75 12.61 -7.13
CA LEU A 230 3.71 12.51 -8.23
C LEU A 230 3.71 13.77 -9.11
N GLU A 231 2.55 14.35 -9.39
CA GLU A 231 2.39 15.54 -10.23
C GLU A 231 2.82 16.82 -9.52
N ASN A 232 2.69 16.87 -8.19
CA ASN A 232 3.05 18.01 -7.34
C ASN A 232 4.26 17.65 -6.46
N PRO A 233 5.49 17.66 -6.98
CA PRO A 233 6.66 17.24 -6.23
C PRO A 233 7.01 18.24 -5.11
N PHE A 234 7.36 17.70 -3.95
CA PHE A 234 7.87 18.45 -2.81
C PHE A 234 9.35 18.17 -2.61
N ASP A 235 10.05 19.07 -1.93
CA ASP A 235 11.42 18.82 -1.53
C ASP A 235 11.50 17.57 -0.65
N TYR A 236 10.77 17.56 0.46
CA TYR A 236 10.55 16.38 1.30
C TYR A 236 9.24 16.53 2.07
N GLU A 237 8.32 15.60 1.86
CA GLU A 237 7.05 15.58 2.59
C GLU A 237 6.67 14.17 3.04
N VAL A 238 6.03 14.11 4.20
CA VAL A 238 5.31 12.92 4.69
C VAL A 238 3.84 13.30 4.78
N ILE A 239 2.96 12.53 4.13
CA ILE A 239 1.53 12.86 4.01
C ILE A 239 0.71 11.60 4.27
N ASN A 240 -0.33 11.71 5.10
CA ASN A 240 -1.30 10.64 5.30
C ASN A 240 -2.25 10.55 4.10
N LEU A 241 -2.48 9.33 3.60
CA LEU A 241 -3.58 9.05 2.70
C LEU A 241 -4.54 8.04 3.35
N GLY A 242 -5.65 8.56 3.82
CA GLY A 242 -6.71 7.84 4.52
C GLY A 242 -8.07 8.46 4.22
N ASN A 243 -9.15 7.79 4.59
CA ASN A 243 -10.50 8.33 4.48
C ASN A 243 -10.80 9.38 5.58
N GLY A 244 -10.08 9.31 6.73
CA GLY A 244 -10.30 10.18 7.88
C GLY A 244 -11.58 9.88 8.66
N SER A 245 -12.29 8.81 8.29
CA SER A 245 -13.53 8.37 8.95
C SER A 245 -13.46 6.86 9.24
N PRO A 246 -13.23 6.47 10.50
CA PRO A 246 -13.06 5.06 10.84
C PRO A 246 -14.39 4.30 10.80
N VAL A 247 -14.36 3.07 10.27
CA VAL A 247 -15.50 2.16 10.18
C VAL A 247 -15.35 1.05 11.24
N GLU A 248 -16.45 0.72 11.92
CA GLU A 248 -16.52 -0.39 12.87
C GLU A 248 -16.38 -1.74 12.15
N LEU A 249 -15.63 -2.66 12.73
CA LEU A 249 -15.39 -3.98 12.14
C LEU A 249 -16.71 -4.75 11.89
N LEU A 250 -17.69 -4.66 12.79
CA LEU A 250 -18.97 -5.33 12.59
C LEU A 250 -19.80 -4.69 11.46
N THR A 251 -19.78 -3.37 11.32
CA THR A 251 -20.40 -2.67 10.17
C THR A 251 -19.79 -3.14 8.86
N PHE A 252 -18.47 -3.32 8.81
CA PHE A 252 -17.78 -3.89 7.65
C PHE A 252 -18.28 -5.31 7.35
N VAL A 253 -18.39 -6.18 8.37
CA VAL A 253 -18.86 -7.56 8.19
C VAL A 253 -20.31 -7.58 7.70
N ASP A 254 -21.20 -6.79 8.30
CA ASP A 254 -22.62 -6.72 7.91
C ASP A 254 -22.81 -6.28 6.46
N LEU A 255 -22.01 -5.30 5.99
CA LEU A 255 -22.02 -4.87 4.59
C LEU A 255 -21.52 -5.98 3.64
N LEU A 256 -20.47 -6.69 4.04
CA LEU A 256 -19.94 -7.79 3.25
C LEU A 256 -20.94 -8.96 3.13
N GLU A 257 -21.60 -9.33 4.24
CA GLU A 257 -22.68 -10.33 4.28
C GLU A 257 -23.84 -9.94 3.34
N LYS A 258 -24.25 -8.68 3.40
CA LYS A 258 -25.32 -8.14 2.57
C LYS A 258 -24.98 -8.22 1.07
N GLU A 259 -23.80 -7.73 0.68
CA GLU A 259 -23.41 -7.70 -0.74
C GLU A 259 -23.10 -9.11 -1.28
N LEU A 260 -22.59 -10.04 -0.46
CA LEU A 260 -22.41 -11.45 -0.82
C LEU A 260 -23.72 -12.25 -0.80
N SER A 261 -24.78 -11.72 -0.19
CA SER A 261 -26.03 -12.43 0.09
C SER A 261 -25.82 -13.73 0.89
N GLN A 262 -24.86 -13.71 1.82
CA GLN A 262 -24.50 -14.85 2.67
C GLN A 262 -24.15 -14.38 4.08
N THR A 263 -24.50 -15.17 5.09
CA THR A 263 -24.22 -14.88 6.49
C THR A 263 -22.92 -15.52 6.94
N ALA A 264 -22.05 -14.76 7.59
CA ALA A 264 -20.78 -15.22 8.13
C ALA A 264 -20.95 -16.08 9.39
N ILE A 265 -20.15 -17.12 9.50
CA ILE A 265 -19.94 -17.80 10.78
C ILE A 265 -18.88 -17.00 11.54
N LYS A 266 -19.30 -16.28 12.59
CA LYS A 266 -18.44 -15.36 13.34
C LYS A 266 -17.79 -16.08 14.52
N ASN A 267 -16.46 -16.20 14.52
CA ASN A 267 -15.66 -16.69 15.64
C ASN A 267 -15.17 -15.48 16.45
N MET A 268 -15.83 -15.20 17.58
CA MET A 268 -15.54 -14.03 18.42
C MET A 268 -14.31 -14.30 19.28
N LEU A 269 -13.25 -13.50 19.13
CA LEU A 269 -11.97 -13.68 19.80
C LEU A 269 -11.62 -12.45 20.64
N PRO A 270 -10.77 -12.62 21.68
CA PRO A 270 -10.23 -11.49 22.44
C PRO A 270 -9.32 -10.63 21.56
N MET A 271 -8.97 -9.44 22.07
CA MET A 271 -8.00 -8.54 21.44
C MET A 271 -6.68 -9.26 21.18
N GLN A 272 -6.11 -9.10 19.97
CA GLN A 272 -4.79 -9.62 19.67
C GLN A 272 -3.69 -8.76 20.31
N GLN A 273 -2.62 -9.41 20.74
CA GLN A 273 -1.45 -8.70 21.24
C GLN A 273 -0.82 -7.83 20.14
N GLY A 274 -0.59 -6.56 20.43
CA GLY A 274 -0.02 -5.59 19.49
C GLY A 274 -1.01 -5.01 18.48
N ASP A 275 -2.29 -5.37 18.55
CA ASP A 275 -3.33 -4.70 17.77
C ASP A 275 -3.77 -3.39 18.46
N VAL A 276 -4.35 -2.47 17.68
CA VAL A 276 -4.83 -1.17 18.17
C VAL A 276 -6.35 -1.11 18.05
N TYR A 277 -6.97 -0.43 19.01
CA TYR A 277 -8.43 -0.27 19.05
C TYR A 277 -8.93 0.49 17.82
N GLU A 278 -8.31 1.63 17.50
CA GLU A 278 -8.74 2.52 16.44
C GLU A 278 -7.55 3.10 15.68
N THR A 279 -7.70 3.22 14.36
CA THR A 279 -6.74 3.94 13.51
C THR A 279 -7.49 4.77 12.48
N TYR A 280 -7.19 6.08 12.40
CA TYR A 280 -7.67 6.91 11.30
C TYR A 280 -6.76 8.14 11.08
N ALA A 281 -6.78 8.64 9.85
CA ALA A 281 -5.95 9.72 9.39
C ALA A 281 -6.49 11.10 9.82
N ASP A 282 -5.59 11.98 10.22
CA ASP A 282 -5.77 13.41 9.94
C ASP A 282 -5.43 13.62 8.46
N THR A 283 -6.41 14.06 7.67
CA THR A 283 -6.27 14.26 6.22
C THR A 283 -6.06 15.72 5.83
N THR A 284 -5.92 16.63 6.81
CA THR A 284 -5.80 18.08 6.58
C THR A 284 -4.65 18.39 5.62
N LYS A 285 -3.48 17.81 5.87
CA LYS A 285 -2.29 18.02 5.04
C LYS A 285 -2.46 17.48 3.63
N ALA A 286 -3.07 16.31 3.47
CA ALA A 286 -3.35 15.74 2.16
C ALA A 286 -4.31 16.61 1.34
N LYS A 287 -5.33 17.17 1.99
CA LYS A 287 -6.26 18.13 1.36
C LYS A 287 -5.55 19.40 0.93
N GLU A 288 -4.75 19.99 1.80
CA GLU A 288 -4.05 21.27 1.53
C GLU A 288 -3.00 21.13 0.43
N LEU A 289 -2.18 20.08 0.46
CA LEU A 289 -1.04 19.93 -0.43
C LEU A 289 -1.35 19.19 -1.73
N LEU A 290 -2.29 18.22 -1.70
CA LEU A 290 -2.61 17.35 -2.82
C LEU A 290 -4.02 17.57 -3.38
N GLY A 291 -4.86 18.37 -2.73
CA GLY A 291 -6.29 18.45 -3.03
C GLY A 291 -7.00 17.11 -2.79
N PHE A 292 -6.42 16.25 -1.94
CA PHE A 292 -6.96 14.91 -1.70
C PHE A 292 -8.15 14.93 -0.75
N GLU A 293 -9.23 14.33 -1.20
CA GLU A 293 -10.41 13.98 -0.38
C GLU A 293 -10.89 12.61 -0.85
N SER A 294 -11.15 11.69 0.09
CA SER A 294 -11.78 10.41 -0.26
C SER A 294 -13.19 10.66 -0.80
N GLN A 295 -13.48 10.15 -1.99
CA GLN A 295 -14.74 10.35 -2.72
C GLN A 295 -15.64 9.13 -2.65
N THR A 296 -15.08 7.96 -2.37
CA THR A 296 -15.79 6.69 -2.43
C THR A 296 -16.34 6.34 -1.06
N SER A 297 -17.67 6.28 -0.91
CA SER A 297 -18.27 5.79 0.34
C SER A 297 -17.89 4.32 0.60
N PHE A 298 -17.84 3.94 1.86
CA PHE A 298 -17.47 2.56 2.23
C PHE A 298 -18.42 1.53 1.63
N GLU A 299 -19.73 1.84 1.60
CA GLU A 299 -20.75 0.98 0.99
C GLU A 299 -20.50 0.78 -0.51
N THR A 300 -20.19 1.87 -1.24
CA THR A 300 -19.87 1.81 -2.67
C THR A 300 -18.63 0.97 -2.91
N GLY A 301 -17.58 1.18 -2.13
CA GLY A 301 -16.34 0.44 -2.25
C GLY A 301 -16.49 -1.06 -1.96
N VAL A 302 -17.27 -1.43 -0.94
CA VAL A 302 -17.58 -2.85 -0.64
C VAL A 302 -18.37 -3.49 -1.78
N LYS A 303 -19.37 -2.80 -2.33
CA LYS A 303 -20.13 -3.28 -3.48
C LYS A 303 -19.23 -3.52 -4.71
N ASN A 304 -18.34 -2.58 -5.02
CA ASN A 304 -17.40 -2.71 -6.13
C ASN A 304 -16.44 -3.89 -5.92
N PHE A 305 -15.94 -4.04 -4.68
CA PHE A 305 -15.09 -5.18 -4.31
C PHE A 305 -15.84 -6.51 -4.49
N VAL A 306 -17.07 -6.64 -4.01
CA VAL A 306 -17.86 -7.88 -4.13
C VAL A 306 -18.18 -8.19 -5.59
N THR A 307 -18.49 -7.17 -6.40
CA THR A 307 -18.73 -7.35 -7.85
C THR A 307 -17.48 -7.94 -8.52
N TRP A 308 -16.30 -7.39 -8.26
CA TRP A 308 -15.03 -7.93 -8.74
C TRP A 308 -14.79 -9.34 -8.20
N TYR A 309 -14.94 -9.56 -6.90
CA TYR A 309 -14.73 -10.84 -6.25
C TYR A 309 -15.55 -11.97 -6.90
N GLN A 310 -16.83 -11.71 -7.13
CA GLN A 310 -17.73 -12.66 -7.79
C GLN A 310 -17.38 -12.93 -9.26
N SER A 311 -16.82 -11.95 -9.95
CA SER A 311 -16.41 -12.14 -11.34
C SER A 311 -15.06 -12.86 -11.48
N TYR A 312 -14.18 -12.71 -10.49
CA TYR A 312 -12.85 -13.28 -10.52
C TYR A 312 -12.78 -14.69 -9.92
N TYR A 313 -13.53 -14.97 -8.84
CA TYR A 313 -13.48 -16.25 -8.11
C TYR A 313 -14.67 -17.18 -8.41
N LYS A 314 -15.63 -16.77 -9.19
CA LYS A 314 -16.74 -17.62 -9.66
C LYS A 314 -16.64 -17.86 -11.15
#